data_6c1fec919034eb4e916c7096c1e318a5
#
_entry.id   6c1fec919034eb4e916c7096c1e318a5
#
_cell.length_a   1.000
_cell.length_b   1.000
_cell.length_c   1.000
_cell.angle_alpha   90.00
_cell.angle_beta   90.00
_cell.angle_gamma   90.00
#
_symmetry.space_group_name_H-M   'P 1'
#
loop_
_entity.id
_entity.type
_entity.pdbx_description
1 polymer ?
#
loop_
_entity_poly.entity_id
_entity_poly.type
_entity_poly.pdbx_seq_one_letter_code
_entity_poly.pdbx_strand_id
1 'polypeptide(L)'
;EARSICKAQNGVYTGTRLGDKWAAKRFTMPYLREALWQMGYAVDTLETATDWDNVDNLLGLIETSLRDGLKDQNENTHVFTHLSHFYSQGCSIYTTYVFRVGDSYEETLARWQTLKTSTSELIVNNRGTISHQHGVGKDHAPYLPVEKGELGMLAIRSLCSTFDPDAILNPETLVK
;
A
#
# COMPACT_ATOMS: atom_id res chain seq x y z
N GLU A 1 10.93 20.29 20.53
CA GLU A 1 10.26 19.14 21.16
C GLU A 1 10.70 17.82 20.51
N ALA A 2 10.49 17.58 19.18
CA ALA A 2 10.88 16.33 18.52
C ALA A 2 12.36 15.95 18.72
N ARG A 3 13.29 16.92 18.62
CA ARG A 3 14.72 16.66 18.85
C ARG A 3 15.02 16.21 20.28
N SER A 4 14.33 16.73 21.29
CA SER A 4 14.56 16.33 22.69
C SER A 4 14.04 14.89 22.95
N ILE A 5 12.90 14.54 22.33
CA ILE A 5 12.36 13.18 22.39
C ILE A 5 13.32 12.19 21.71
N CYS A 6 13.76 12.47 20.48
CA CYS A 6 14.71 11.60 19.78
C CYS A 6 16.02 11.44 20.58
N LYS A 7 16.55 12.53 21.15
CA LYS A 7 17.76 12.46 21.98
C LYS A 7 17.58 11.59 23.23
N ALA A 8 16.41 11.67 23.88
CA ALA A 8 16.10 10.83 25.03
C ALA A 8 16.03 9.32 24.68
N GLN A 9 15.80 9.00 23.40
CA GLN A 9 15.79 7.64 22.84
C GLN A 9 17.11 7.32 22.09
N ASN A 10 18.22 7.95 22.46
CA ASN A 10 19.54 7.80 21.83
C ASN A 10 19.60 8.19 20.34
N GLY A 11 18.67 8.98 19.85
CA GLY A 11 18.68 9.50 18.48
C GLY A 11 19.77 10.56 18.29
N VAL A 12 20.42 10.53 17.13
CA VAL A 12 21.47 11.49 16.74
C VAL A 12 20.93 12.42 15.66
N TYR A 13 21.05 13.73 15.89
CA TYR A 13 20.66 14.71 14.88
C TYR A 13 21.75 14.86 13.81
N THR A 14 21.44 14.50 12.58
CA THR A 14 22.36 14.52 11.42
C THR A 14 22.23 15.79 10.57
N GLY A 15 21.48 16.80 11.01
CA GLY A 15 21.23 18.04 10.26
C GLY A 15 20.07 17.91 9.27
N THR A 16 19.93 18.89 8.37
CA THR A 16 18.83 18.96 7.37
C THR A 16 19.22 18.42 6.01
N ARG A 17 20.48 18.16 5.77
CA ARG A 17 21.06 17.85 4.45
C ARG A 17 20.35 16.70 3.70
N LEU A 18 19.90 15.66 4.41
CA LEU A 18 19.18 14.54 3.79
C LEU A 18 17.77 14.95 3.38
N GLY A 19 17.08 15.72 4.22
CA GLY A 19 15.76 16.29 3.91
C GLY A 19 15.81 17.25 2.72
N ASP A 20 16.80 18.14 2.68
CA ASP A 20 17.00 19.08 1.58
C ASP A 20 17.25 18.34 0.25
N LYS A 21 18.07 17.29 0.29
CA LYS A 21 18.33 16.43 -0.87
C LYS A 21 17.07 15.68 -1.32
N TRP A 22 16.27 15.19 -0.39
CA TRP A 22 14.99 14.55 -0.70
C TRP A 22 14.03 15.57 -1.33
N ALA A 23 13.86 16.74 -0.73
CA ALA A 23 12.99 17.80 -1.24
C ALA A 23 13.35 18.22 -2.68
N ALA A 24 14.64 18.31 -3.00
CA ALA A 24 15.10 18.60 -4.36
C ALA A 24 14.83 17.47 -5.37
N LYS A 25 14.83 16.21 -4.92
CA LYS A 25 14.73 15.04 -5.80
C LYS A 25 13.35 14.37 -5.83
N ARG A 26 12.41 14.75 -4.96
CA ARG A 26 11.11 14.06 -4.83
C ARG A 26 10.30 13.93 -6.12
N PHE A 27 10.43 14.88 -7.03
CA PHE A 27 9.72 14.87 -8.31
C PHE A 27 10.37 13.94 -9.36
N THR A 28 11.58 13.45 -9.10
CA THR A 28 12.27 12.49 -9.99
C THR A 28 12.11 11.03 -9.52
N MET A 29 11.55 10.81 -8.34
CA MET A 29 11.33 9.46 -7.80
C MET A 29 10.48 8.53 -8.69
N PRO A 30 9.42 9.01 -9.40
CA PRO A 30 8.67 8.15 -10.32
C PRO A 30 9.50 7.49 -11.40
N TYR A 31 10.59 8.11 -11.85
CA TYR A 31 11.49 7.53 -12.87
C TYR A 31 12.30 6.34 -12.36
N LEU A 32 12.39 6.13 -11.04
CA LEU A 32 13.04 4.96 -10.46
C LEU A 32 12.31 3.68 -10.86
N ARG A 33 10.99 3.70 -10.95
CA ARG A 33 10.17 2.56 -11.39
C ARG A 33 10.58 2.09 -12.78
N GLU A 34 10.73 3.02 -13.72
CA GLU A 34 11.16 2.71 -15.09
C GLU A 34 12.57 2.15 -15.12
N ALA A 35 13.50 2.74 -14.37
CA ALA A 35 14.86 2.24 -14.27
C ALA A 35 14.93 0.82 -13.69
N LEU A 36 14.13 0.53 -12.67
CA LEU A 36 14.04 -0.82 -12.09
C LEU A 36 13.46 -1.83 -13.09
N TRP A 37 12.44 -1.44 -13.84
CA TRP A 37 11.85 -2.29 -14.88
C TRP A 37 12.87 -2.69 -15.94
N GLN A 38 13.67 -1.74 -16.42
CA GLN A 38 14.76 -2.00 -17.37
C GLN A 38 15.86 -2.93 -16.81
N MET A 39 15.99 -2.99 -15.48
CA MET A 39 16.89 -3.89 -14.77
C MET A 39 16.27 -5.26 -14.44
N GLY A 40 15.04 -5.51 -14.86
CA GLY A 40 14.33 -6.76 -14.61
C GLY A 40 13.61 -6.81 -13.26
N TYR A 41 13.25 -5.66 -12.67
CA TYR A 41 12.52 -5.59 -11.42
C TYR A 41 11.20 -4.83 -11.57
N ALA A 42 10.13 -5.38 -11.00
CA ALA A 42 8.87 -4.70 -10.80
C ALA A 42 8.81 -4.12 -9.37
N VAL A 43 8.14 -2.99 -9.23
CA VAL A 43 7.93 -2.32 -7.93
C VAL A 43 6.48 -1.89 -7.81
N ASP A 44 5.88 -2.13 -6.65
CA ASP A 44 4.57 -1.60 -6.29
C ASP A 44 4.53 -1.23 -4.81
N THR A 45 3.45 -0.60 -4.40
CA THR A 45 3.22 -0.13 -3.04
C THR A 45 1.85 -0.55 -2.53
N LEU A 46 1.75 -0.69 -1.22
CA LEU A 46 0.52 -0.82 -0.46
C LEU A 46 0.53 0.25 0.63
N GLU A 47 -0.57 0.95 0.80
CA GLU A 47 -0.74 1.85 1.92
C GLU A 47 -2.07 1.57 2.61
N THR A 48 -1.99 1.23 3.88
CA THR A 48 -3.12 1.03 4.78
C THR A 48 -3.03 1.98 5.96
N ALA A 49 -4.06 2.06 6.76
CA ALA A 49 -4.04 2.72 8.06
C ALA A 49 -4.79 1.87 9.08
N THR A 50 -4.35 1.92 10.32
CA THR A 50 -4.96 1.18 11.44
C THR A 50 -4.73 1.92 12.76
N ASP A 51 -5.43 1.50 13.82
CA ASP A 51 -5.28 2.03 15.17
C ASP A 51 -3.92 1.67 15.77
N TRP A 52 -3.42 2.50 16.70
CA TRP A 52 -2.09 2.33 17.31
C TRP A 52 -1.88 0.96 17.96
N ASP A 53 -2.91 0.37 18.54
CA ASP A 53 -2.85 -0.95 19.17
C ASP A 53 -2.61 -2.11 18.19
N ASN A 54 -2.78 -1.88 16.90
CA ASN A 54 -2.65 -2.87 15.84
C ASN A 54 -1.50 -2.61 14.86
N VAL A 55 -0.81 -1.48 14.96
CA VAL A 55 0.23 -1.08 13.99
C VAL A 55 1.33 -2.13 13.88
N ASP A 56 1.94 -2.52 14.99
CA ASP A 56 3.07 -3.47 14.99
C ASP A 56 2.65 -4.84 14.43
N ASN A 57 1.46 -5.31 14.82
CA ASN A 57 0.90 -6.56 14.33
C ASN A 57 0.65 -6.52 12.81
N LEU A 58 -0.08 -5.52 12.34
CA LEU A 58 -0.44 -5.42 10.93
C LEU A 58 0.80 -5.20 10.05
N LEU A 59 1.75 -4.37 10.49
CA LEU A 59 3.03 -4.16 9.80
C LEU A 59 3.79 -5.49 9.64
N GLY A 60 3.95 -6.24 10.72
CA GLY A 60 4.63 -7.54 10.69
C GLY A 60 3.96 -8.55 9.76
N LEU A 61 2.63 -8.59 9.77
CA LEU A 61 1.85 -9.46 8.89
C LEU A 61 2.02 -9.08 7.41
N ILE A 62 1.94 -7.78 7.07
CA ILE A 62 2.14 -7.28 5.70
C ILE A 62 3.54 -7.63 5.20
N GLU A 63 4.57 -7.32 5.98
CA GLU A 63 5.94 -7.62 5.57
C GLU A 63 6.19 -9.10 5.36
N THR A 64 5.66 -9.95 6.24
CA THR A 64 5.78 -11.41 6.13
C THR A 64 5.05 -11.92 4.89
N SER A 65 3.81 -11.50 4.67
CA SER A 65 3.02 -11.89 3.48
C SER A 65 3.76 -11.56 2.18
N LEU A 66 4.31 -10.35 2.07
CA LEU A 66 5.03 -9.94 0.87
C LEU A 66 6.39 -10.65 0.70
N ARG A 67 7.18 -10.81 1.80
CA ARG A 67 8.48 -11.48 1.73
C ARG A 67 8.36 -12.95 1.35
N ASP A 68 7.29 -13.59 1.81
CA ASP A 68 7.07 -15.02 1.64
C ASP A 68 6.21 -15.38 0.43
N GLY A 69 5.51 -14.39 -0.14
CA GLY A 69 4.46 -14.60 -1.14
C GLY A 69 4.93 -15.21 -2.48
N LEU A 70 6.23 -15.19 -2.79
CA LEU A 70 6.80 -15.82 -3.99
C LEU A 70 7.80 -16.94 -3.68
N LYS A 71 7.90 -17.39 -2.42
CA LYS A 71 8.84 -18.46 -2.04
C LYS A 71 8.62 -19.77 -2.81
N ASP A 72 7.38 -20.12 -3.09
CA ASP A 72 7.03 -21.32 -3.86
C ASP A 72 7.54 -21.25 -5.32
N GLN A 73 7.81 -20.04 -5.81
CA GLN A 73 8.42 -19.80 -7.12
C GLN A 73 9.95 -19.65 -7.03
N ASN A 74 10.54 -19.94 -5.86
CA ASN A 74 11.96 -19.73 -5.58
C ASN A 74 12.41 -18.28 -5.83
N GLU A 75 11.52 -17.32 -5.59
CA GLU A 75 11.77 -15.89 -5.79
C GLU A 75 11.67 -15.13 -4.45
N ASN A 76 12.49 -14.10 -4.31
CA ASN A 76 12.54 -13.26 -3.13
C ASN A 76 11.93 -11.90 -3.42
N THR A 77 11.05 -11.45 -2.53
CA THR A 77 10.51 -10.09 -2.56
C THR A 77 11.28 -9.21 -1.57
N HIS A 78 11.84 -8.12 -2.06
CA HIS A 78 12.45 -7.11 -1.19
C HIS A 78 11.36 -6.16 -0.69
N VAL A 79 11.22 -6.05 0.63
CA VAL A 79 10.13 -5.29 1.27
C VAL A 79 10.71 -4.30 2.26
N PHE A 80 10.24 -3.07 2.22
CA PHE A 80 10.55 -2.03 3.20
C PHE A 80 9.32 -1.18 3.47
N THR A 81 9.14 -0.83 4.74
CA THR A 81 7.94 -0.16 5.26
C THR A 81 8.33 1.07 6.07
N HIS A 82 7.51 2.10 5.99
CA HIS A 82 7.58 3.23 6.91
C HIS A 82 6.17 3.68 7.32
N LEU A 83 6.09 4.33 8.48
CA LEU A 83 4.86 4.96 8.95
C LEU A 83 4.82 6.37 8.36
N SER A 84 3.86 6.66 7.47
CA SER A 84 3.88 7.91 6.70
C SER A 84 3.00 9.01 7.30
N HIS A 85 1.82 8.69 7.81
CA HIS A 85 0.88 9.64 8.38
C HIS A 85 0.50 9.26 9.80
N PHE A 86 0.62 10.22 10.70
CA PHE A 86 0.33 10.04 12.13
C PHE A 86 -0.95 10.76 12.49
N TYR A 87 -1.88 10.03 13.09
CA TYR A 87 -3.15 10.51 13.60
C TYR A 87 -3.23 10.31 15.09
N SER A 88 -4.15 10.97 15.77
CA SER A 88 -4.38 10.77 17.21
C SER A 88 -4.73 9.32 17.55
N GLN A 89 -5.46 8.64 16.66
CA GLN A 89 -5.97 7.28 16.85
C GLN A 89 -5.05 6.20 16.27
N GLY A 90 -4.26 6.48 15.27
CA GLY A 90 -3.43 5.49 14.59
C GLY A 90 -2.45 6.11 13.59
N CYS A 91 -1.96 5.30 12.67
CA CYS A 91 -1.10 5.79 11.59
C CYS A 91 -1.27 4.99 10.31
N SER A 92 -0.74 5.52 9.20
CA SER A 92 -0.63 4.75 7.98
C SER A 92 0.66 3.95 7.93
N ILE A 93 0.56 2.76 7.35
CA ILE A 93 1.64 1.82 7.08
C ILE A 93 1.85 1.81 5.57
N TYR A 94 2.94 2.43 5.12
CA TYR A 94 3.31 2.52 3.70
C TYR A 94 4.39 1.50 3.40
N THR A 95 4.07 0.48 2.62
CA THR A 95 4.97 -0.61 2.27
C THR A 95 5.28 -0.58 0.78
N THR A 96 6.56 -0.59 0.46
CA THR A 96 7.07 -0.77 -0.90
C THR A 96 7.64 -2.16 -1.03
N TYR A 97 7.34 -2.82 -2.13
CA TYR A 97 7.91 -4.12 -2.44
C TYR A 97 8.43 -4.20 -3.87
N VAL A 98 9.54 -4.90 -4.01
CA VAL A 98 10.28 -5.08 -5.27
C VAL A 98 10.50 -6.57 -5.49
N PHE A 99 10.19 -7.06 -6.68
CA PHE A 99 10.37 -8.45 -7.08
C PHE A 99 10.87 -8.53 -8.51
N ARG A 100 11.45 -9.66 -8.91
CA ARG A 100 11.90 -9.85 -10.29
C ARG A 100 10.72 -10.02 -11.21
N VAL A 101 10.81 -9.42 -12.40
CA VAL A 101 9.89 -9.74 -13.50
C VAL A 101 10.04 -11.21 -13.90
N GLY A 102 8.97 -11.82 -14.38
CA GLY A 102 9.00 -13.15 -14.96
C GLY A 102 9.56 -13.14 -16.39
N ASP A 103 9.62 -14.31 -16.99
CA ASP A 103 10.08 -14.48 -18.38
C ASP A 103 9.05 -13.92 -19.39
N SER A 104 7.82 -13.65 -18.95
CA SER A 104 6.76 -13.02 -19.74
C SER A 104 6.01 -11.95 -18.93
N TYR A 105 5.22 -11.14 -19.66
CA TYR A 105 4.31 -10.18 -19.02
C TYR A 105 3.28 -10.88 -18.13
N GLU A 106 2.72 -11.99 -18.60
CA GLU A 106 1.71 -12.78 -17.90
C GLU A 106 2.28 -13.34 -16.59
N GLU A 107 3.50 -13.83 -16.60
CA GLU A 107 4.18 -14.31 -15.38
C GLU A 107 4.43 -13.17 -14.40
N THR A 108 4.91 -12.03 -14.89
CA THR A 108 5.11 -10.84 -14.04
C THR A 108 3.79 -10.37 -13.42
N LEU A 109 2.71 -10.37 -14.20
CA LEU A 109 1.38 -10.00 -13.73
C LEU A 109 0.87 -11.00 -12.68
N ALA A 110 1.07 -12.30 -12.89
CA ALA A 110 0.70 -13.33 -11.93
C ALA A 110 1.45 -13.20 -10.60
N ARG A 111 2.76 -12.91 -10.62
CA ARG A 111 3.55 -12.61 -9.42
C ARG A 111 2.99 -11.40 -8.67
N TRP A 112 2.72 -10.32 -9.38
CA TRP A 112 2.12 -9.12 -8.80
C TRP A 112 0.74 -9.43 -8.19
N GLN A 113 -0.13 -10.14 -8.91
CA GLN A 113 -1.46 -10.53 -8.42
C GLN A 113 -1.37 -11.36 -7.15
N THR A 114 -0.46 -12.33 -7.09
CA THR A 114 -0.23 -13.16 -5.89
C THR A 114 0.11 -12.28 -4.68
N LEU A 115 1.08 -11.39 -4.81
CA LEU A 115 1.51 -10.50 -3.73
C LEU A 115 0.40 -9.52 -3.33
N LYS A 116 -0.25 -8.88 -4.33
CA LYS A 116 -1.27 -7.86 -4.11
C LYS A 116 -2.52 -8.46 -3.46
N THR A 117 -3.02 -9.59 -3.98
CA THR A 117 -4.25 -10.23 -3.51
C THR A 117 -4.09 -10.73 -2.08
N SER A 118 -3.07 -11.56 -1.81
CA SER A 118 -2.85 -12.14 -0.48
C SER A 118 -2.69 -11.07 0.59
N THR A 119 -1.95 -10.00 0.28
CA THR A 119 -1.70 -8.92 1.25
C THR A 119 -2.93 -8.01 1.40
N SER A 120 -3.70 -7.76 0.34
CA SER A 120 -4.95 -7.00 0.44
C SER A 120 -6.00 -7.70 1.30
N GLU A 121 -6.18 -9.01 1.12
CA GLU A 121 -7.04 -9.84 1.96
C GLU A 121 -6.59 -9.82 3.42
N LEU A 122 -5.29 -9.95 3.67
CA LEU A 122 -4.71 -9.87 5.00
C LEU A 122 -5.02 -8.53 5.66
N ILE A 123 -4.84 -7.41 4.94
CA ILE A 123 -5.10 -6.06 5.45
C ILE A 123 -6.55 -5.93 5.94
N VAL A 124 -7.54 -6.25 5.11
CA VAL A 124 -8.96 -6.06 5.48
C VAL A 124 -9.42 -7.01 6.58
N ASN A 125 -8.84 -8.20 6.66
CA ASN A 125 -9.13 -9.17 7.70
C ASN A 125 -8.44 -8.85 9.05
N ASN A 126 -7.49 -7.91 9.06
CA ASN A 126 -6.76 -7.51 10.27
C ASN A 126 -6.96 -6.03 10.61
N ARG A 127 -8.14 -5.49 10.42
CA ARG A 127 -8.54 -4.12 10.80
C ARG A 127 -7.74 -3.01 10.12
N GLY A 128 -7.16 -3.28 8.95
CA GLY A 128 -6.55 -2.26 8.11
C GLY A 128 -7.55 -1.71 7.09
N THR A 129 -7.48 -0.42 6.76
CA THR A 129 -8.21 0.09 5.60
C THR A 129 -7.57 -0.41 4.31
N ILE A 130 -8.38 -0.83 3.33
CA ILE A 130 -7.83 -1.40 2.09
C ILE A 130 -7.03 -0.39 1.28
N SER A 131 -7.36 0.89 1.39
CA SER A 131 -6.66 1.94 0.67
C SER A 131 -6.61 3.22 1.51
N HIS A 132 -5.40 3.70 1.76
CA HIS A 132 -5.16 4.98 2.40
C HIS A 132 -4.55 5.95 1.38
N GLN A 133 -5.24 7.05 1.05
CA GLN A 133 -4.85 8.09 0.10
C GLN A 133 -4.71 7.69 -1.38
N HIS A 134 -4.65 6.41 -1.71
CA HIS A 134 -4.46 5.94 -3.09
C HIS A 134 -5.76 5.80 -3.89
N GLY A 135 -6.91 5.96 -3.24
CA GLY A 135 -8.21 5.67 -3.83
C GLY A 135 -8.50 4.16 -3.94
N VAL A 136 -9.76 3.81 -4.12
CA VAL A 136 -10.16 2.40 -4.21
C VAL A 136 -9.81 1.82 -5.57
N GLY A 137 -10.21 2.47 -6.66
CA GLY A 137 -9.96 1.99 -8.01
C GLY A 137 -10.55 0.60 -8.26
N LYS A 138 -10.05 -0.07 -9.29
CA LYS A 138 -10.41 -1.46 -9.61
C LYS A 138 -9.68 -2.47 -8.72
N ASP A 139 -8.46 -2.16 -8.32
CA ASP A 139 -7.59 -3.08 -7.58
C ASP A 139 -8.09 -3.32 -6.15
N HIS A 140 -8.66 -2.31 -5.50
CA HIS A 140 -9.13 -2.40 -4.12
C HIS A 140 -10.64 -2.64 -3.99
N ALA A 141 -11.43 -2.42 -5.04
CA ALA A 141 -12.88 -2.60 -5.03
C ALA A 141 -13.33 -4.01 -4.57
N PRO A 142 -12.65 -5.12 -4.90
CA PRO A 142 -13.03 -6.45 -4.43
C PRO A 142 -13.02 -6.63 -2.92
N TYR A 143 -12.18 -5.88 -2.20
CA TYR A 143 -12.00 -5.99 -0.74
C TYR A 143 -12.89 -5.02 0.05
N LEU A 144 -13.47 -4.03 -0.61
CA LEU A 144 -14.28 -2.99 0.02
C LEU A 144 -15.49 -3.53 0.80
N PRO A 145 -16.20 -4.60 0.34
CA PRO A 145 -17.30 -5.18 1.10
C PRO A 145 -16.90 -5.71 2.49
N VAL A 146 -15.70 -6.25 2.63
CA VAL A 146 -15.19 -6.73 3.93
C VAL A 146 -14.99 -5.55 4.89
N GLU A 147 -14.47 -4.44 4.41
CA GLU A 147 -14.21 -3.25 5.21
C GLU A 147 -15.49 -2.48 5.54
N LYS A 148 -16.37 -2.29 4.57
CA LYS A 148 -17.55 -1.40 4.71
C LYS A 148 -18.82 -2.11 5.19
N GLY A 149 -18.89 -3.44 5.06
CA GLY A 149 -20.07 -4.23 5.36
C GLY A 149 -21.26 -3.94 4.43
N GLU A 150 -22.34 -4.67 4.62
CA GLU A 150 -23.52 -4.59 3.73
C GLU A 150 -24.14 -3.19 3.67
N LEU A 151 -24.34 -2.54 4.83
CA LEU A 151 -24.94 -1.21 4.88
C LEU A 151 -24.06 -0.14 4.26
N GLY A 152 -22.75 -0.21 4.49
CA GLY A 152 -21.79 0.71 3.87
C GLY A 152 -21.78 0.56 2.35
N MET A 153 -21.78 -0.66 1.85
CA MET A 153 -21.84 -0.92 0.40
C MET A 153 -23.17 -0.50 -0.21
N LEU A 154 -24.29 -0.68 0.51
CA LEU A 154 -25.60 -0.20 0.07
C LEU A 154 -25.61 1.32 -0.07
N ALA A 155 -25.08 2.04 0.92
CA ALA A 155 -24.99 3.50 0.88
C ALA A 155 -24.13 3.98 -0.31
N ILE A 156 -22.95 3.37 -0.52
CA ILE A 156 -22.06 3.71 -1.63
C ILE A 156 -22.78 3.49 -2.98
N ARG A 157 -23.41 2.32 -3.18
CA ARG A 157 -24.16 2.03 -4.43
C ARG A 157 -25.30 3.00 -4.65
N SER A 158 -26.06 3.33 -3.60
CA SER A 158 -27.18 4.28 -3.70
C SER A 158 -26.71 5.67 -4.11
N LEU A 159 -25.59 6.15 -3.56
CA LEU A 159 -25.01 7.43 -3.97
C LEU A 159 -24.54 7.38 -5.43
N CYS A 160 -23.82 6.35 -5.83
CA CYS A 160 -23.39 6.19 -7.22
C CYS A 160 -24.57 6.19 -8.19
N SER A 161 -25.60 5.40 -7.92
CA SER A 161 -26.80 5.32 -8.78
C SER A 161 -27.60 6.63 -8.81
N THR A 162 -27.56 7.43 -7.73
CA THR A 162 -28.25 8.72 -7.68
C THR A 162 -27.59 9.76 -8.57
N PHE A 163 -26.25 9.80 -8.57
CA PHE A 163 -25.51 10.81 -9.31
C PHE A 163 -25.08 10.36 -10.72
N ASP A 164 -25.09 9.06 -10.98
CA ASP A 164 -24.72 8.45 -12.27
C ASP A 164 -25.66 7.26 -12.58
N PRO A 165 -26.95 7.55 -12.87
CA PRO A 165 -27.93 6.48 -13.09
C PRO A 165 -27.63 5.62 -14.31
N ASP A 166 -26.91 6.14 -15.29
CA ASP A 166 -26.53 5.44 -16.52
C ASP A 166 -25.18 4.72 -16.41
N ALA A 167 -24.51 4.81 -15.25
CA ALA A 167 -23.22 4.17 -14.94
C ALA A 167 -22.12 4.45 -15.99
N ILE A 168 -22.03 5.69 -16.44
CA ILE A 168 -21.03 6.15 -17.42
C ILE A 168 -19.75 6.66 -16.80
N LEU A 169 -19.78 7.10 -15.52
CA LEU A 169 -18.62 7.68 -14.84
C LEU A 169 -17.77 6.56 -14.23
N ASN A 170 -16.56 6.38 -14.74
CA ASN A 170 -15.59 5.39 -14.24
C ASN A 170 -16.19 3.99 -13.96
N PRO A 171 -16.77 3.33 -14.97
CA PRO A 171 -17.43 2.04 -14.78
C PRO A 171 -16.50 1.03 -14.15
N GLU A 172 -17.03 0.21 -13.23
CA GLU A 172 -16.32 -0.85 -12.48
C GLU A 172 -15.22 -0.36 -11.52
N THR A 173 -15.14 0.94 -11.22
CA THR A 173 -14.01 1.48 -10.44
C THR A 173 -14.23 1.43 -8.93
N LEU A 174 -15.39 1.64 -8.41
CA LEU A 174 -15.68 1.65 -6.97
C LEU A 174 -16.67 0.56 -6.58
N VAL A 175 -17.70 0.45 -7.36
CA VAL A 175 -18.76 -0.56 -7.22
C VAL A 175 -19.03 -1.20 -8.58
N LYS A 176 -19.36 -2.47 -8.56
CA LYS A 176 -19.81 -3.25 -9.72
C LYS A 176 -21.32 -3.31 -9.73
#